data_ec50428bda08c36fc765f5c9aecbe554
#
_entry.id   ec50428bda08c36fc765f5c9aecbe554
#
_cell.length_a   1.000
_cell.length_b   1.000
_cell.length_c   1.000
_cell.angle_alpha   90.00
_cell.angle_beta   90.00
_cell.angle_gamma   90.00
#
_symmetry.space_group_name_H-M   'P 1'
#
loop_
_entity.id
_entity.type
_entity.pdbx_description
1 polymer ?
#
loop_
_entity_poly.entity_id
_entity_poly.type
_entity_poly.pdbx_seq_one_letter_code
_entity_poly.pdbx_strand_id
1 'polypeptide(L)'
;MTETTSTAPTSSDAEGDIAADYLEELLDIADLDGDIEIDERGGRVYLSIDADERDALRLLSKPDTVSALQELTRLAVHVKTGEFSRLILDIAGSRDARATELARLVDRAVERIDAGASSAALPPMSSYERKLVHDIVAERGFTSESEGEGAERHTVIRRA
;
A
#
# COMPACT_ATOMS: atom_id res chain seq x y z
N MET A 1 -40.45 -12.53 20.71
CA MET A 1 -40.19 -12.23 19.29
C MET A 1 -38.87 -11.46 19.23
N THR A 2 -37.80 -12.13 18.96
CA THR A 2 -36.48 -11.56 18.74
C THR A 2 -36.32 -11.40 17.23
N GLU A 3 -36.48 -10.18 16.73
CA GLU A 3 -36.13 -9.87 15.35
C GLU A 3 -34.60 -9.91 15.22
N THR A 4 -34.11 -10.95 14.57
CA THR A 4 -32.75 -11.00 14.10
C THR A 4 -32.69 -10.10 12.86
N THR A 5 -32.24 -8.86 13.04
CA THR A 5 -31.96 -7.96 11.93
C THR A 5 -30.75 -8.54 11.19
N SER A 6 -31.02 -9.33 10.17
CA SER A 6 -30.00 -9.72 9.19
C SER A 6 -29.67 -8.50 8.37
N THR A 7 -28.63 -7.77 8.76
CA THR A 7 -28.05 -6.74 7.93
C THR A 7 -27.42 -7.42 6.72
N ALA A 8 -27.92 -7.15 5.53
CA ALA A 8 -27.27 -7.60 4.30
C ALA A 8 -25.84 -7.04 4.29
N PRO A 9 -24.83 -7.84 3.89
CA PRO A 9 -23.44 -7.38 3.86
C PRO A 9 -23.33 -6.13 2.97
N THR A 10 -22.62 -5.13 3.43
CA THR A 10 -22.33 -3.94 2.63
C THR A 10 -21.43 -4.33 1.44
N SER A 11 -21.37 -3.51 0.40
CA SER A 11 -20.51 -3.77 -0.77
C SER A 11 -19.03 -3.91 -0.35
N SER A 12 -18.60 -3.20 0.68
CA SER A 12 -17.24 -3.30 1.22
C SER A 12 -16.99 -4.56 2.02
N ASP A 13 -17.99 -5.08 2.76
CA ASP A 13 -17.87 -6.37 3.45
C ASP A 13 -17.63 -7.50 2.43
N ALA A 14 -18.41 -7.51 1.35
CA ALA A 14 -18.26 -8.48 0.27
C ALA A 14 -16.90 -8.35 -0.44
N GLU A 15 -16.40 -7.13 -0.64
CA GLU A 15 -15.07 -6.87 -1.21
C GLU A 15 -13.97 -7.44 -0.32
N GLY A 16 -14.04 -7.17 0.99
CA GLY A 16 -13.08 -7.66 1.97
C GLY A 16 -13.03 -9.18 2.06
N ASP A 17 -14.19 -9.83 2.10
CA ASP A 17 -14.31 -11.29 2.16
C ASP A 17 -13.74 -11.96 0.90
N ILE A 18 -14.06 -11.45 -0.28
CA ILE A 18 -13.52 -11.98 -1.56
C ILE A 18 -11.99 -11.83 -1.61
N ALA A 19 -11.49 -10.70 -1.18
CA ALA A 19 -10.05 -10.45 -1.15
C ALA A 19 -9.34 -11.35 -0.14
N ALA A 20 -9.90 -11.54 1.06
CA ALA A 20 -9.36 -12.43 2.07
C ALA A 20 -9.34 -13.89 1.59
N ASP A 21 -10.42 -14.37 1.01
CA ASP A 21 -10.50 -15.73 0.44
C ASP A 21 -9.42 -15.97 -0.62
N TYR A 22 -9.20 -15.00 -1.50
CA TYR A 22 -8.15 -15.08 -2.51
C TYR A 22 -6.76 -15.16 -1.90
N LEU A 23 -6.47 -14.36 -0.89
CA LEU A 23 -5.17 -14.36 -0.20
C LEU A 23 -4.96 -15.61 0.64
N GLU A 24 -5.99 -16.12 1.33
CA GLU A 24 -5.93 -17.39 2.05
C GLU A 24 -5.57 -18.56 1.11
N GLU A 25 -6.24 -18.64 -0.05
CA GLU A 25 -5.93 -19.66 -1.04
C GLU A 25 -4.49 -19.53 -1.56
N LEU A 26 -4.01 -18.31 -1.79
CA LEU A 26 -2.63 -18.05 -2.21
C LEU A 26 -1.61 -18.51 -1.15
N LEU A 27 -1.86 -18.19 0.13
CA LEU A 27 -1.00 -18.61 1.24
C LEU A 27 -0.98 -20.14 1.36
N ASP A 28 -2.13 -20.80 1.24
CA ASP A 28 -2.25 -22.25 1.28
C ASP A 28 -1.45 -22.92 0.15
N ILE A 29 -1.56 -22.41 -1.08
CA ILE A 29 -0.81 -22.93 -2.23
C ILE A 29 0.68 -22.75 -2.05
N ALA A 30 1.10 -21.64 -1.45
CA ALA A 30 2.50 -21.32 -1.19
C ALA A 30 3.07 -22.02 0.06
N ASP A 31 2.24 -22.77 0.81
CA ASP A 31 2.60 -23.41 2.08
C ASP A 31 3.15 -22.39 3.11
N LEU A 32 2.43 -21.26 3.20
CA LEU A 32 2.77 -20.16 4.10
C LEU A 32 1.66 -19.96 5.14
N ASP A 33 2.06 -19.83 6.40
CA ASP A 33 1.15 -19.45 7.47
C ASP A 33 1.01 -17.93 7.53
N GLY A 34 -0.21 -17.45 7.73
CA GLY A 34 -0.51 -16.03 7.91
C GLY A 34 -1.95 -15.80 8.36
N ASP A 35 -2.11 -14.89 9.29
CA ASP A 35 -3.41 -14.42 9.75
C ASP A 35 -3.82 -13.21 8.95
N ILE A 36 -5.03 -13.22 8.40
CA ILE A 36 -5.56 -12.13 7.58
C ILE A 36 -6.59 -11.37 8.41
N GLU A 37 -6.36 -10.07 8.56
CA GLU A 37 -7.29 -9.14 9.17
C GLU A 37 -7.87 -8.20 8.12
N ILE A 38 -9.18 -7.97 8.22
CA ILE A 38 -9.92 -7.04 7.35
C ILE A 38 -10.34 -5.85 8.20
N ASP A 39 -10.03 -4.65 7.73
CA ASP A 39 -10.44 -3.40 8.34
C ASP A 39 -11.04 -2.46 7.27
N GLU A 40 -11.94 -1.58 7.68
CA GLU A 40 -12.52 -0.58 6.79
C GLU A 40 -12.28 0.82 7.34
N ARG A 41 -11.70 1.69 6.53
CA ARG A 41 -11.44 3.08 6.88
C ARG A 41 -11.82 4.01 5.73
N GLY A 42 -12.75 4.92 5.99
CA GLY A 42 -13.16 5.91 4.99
C GLY A 42 -13.72 5.30 3.70
N GLY A 43 -14.46 4.19 3.79
CA GLY A 43 -15.03 3.49 2.65
C GLY A 43 -14.00 2.74 1.79
N ARG A 44 -12.84 2.41 2.36
CA ARG A 44 -11.79 1.62 1.72
C ARG A 44 -11.43 0.42 2.57
N VAL A 45 -11.34 -0.73 1.93
CA VAL A 45 -10.93 -1.98 2.57
C VAL A 45 -9.42 -2.03 2.74
N TYR A 46 -8.97 -2.39 3.93
CA TYR A 46 -7.57 -2.66 4.27
C TYR A 46 -7.45 -4.11 4.70
N LEU A 47 -6.54 -4.84 4.07
CA LEU A 47 -6.19 -6.19 4.45
C LEU A 47 -4.75 -6.20 4.97
N SER A 48 -4.55 -6.81 6.12
CA SER A 48 -3.22 -7.06 6.65
C SER A 48 -2.99 -8.55 6.82
N ILE A 49 -1.82 -9.01 6.42
CA ILE A 49 -1.34 -10.38 6.62
C ILE A 49 -0.19 -10.30 7.60
N ASP A 50 -0.29 -10.97 8.74
CA ASP A 50 0.80 -11.12 9.69
C ASP A 50 0.98 -12.59 10.07
N ALA A 51 2.10 -12.93 10.67
CA ALA A 51 2.39 -14.27 11.16
C ALA A 51 3.23 -14.18 12.42
N ASP A 52 3.13 -15.19 13.29
CA ASP A 52 3.98 -15.30 14.49
C ASP A 52 5.46 -15.34 14.10
N GLU A 53 5.77 -16.08 13.04
CA GLU A 53 7.09 -16.11 12.42
C GLU A 53 7.13 -15.22 11.17
N ARG A 54 7.44 -13.94 11.34
CA ARG A 54 7.49 -12.96 10.24
C ARG A 54 8.46 -13.31 9.13
N ASP A 55 9.48 -14.10 9.41
CA ASP A 55 10.43 -14.58 8.41
C ASP A 55 9.76 -15.41 7.30
N ALA A 56 8.67 -16.12 7.61
CA ALA A 56 7.89 -16.86 6.62
C ALA A 56 7.29 -15.92 5.55
N LEU A 57 6.87 -14.72 5.94
CA LEU A 57 6.29 -13.72 5.04
C LEU A 57 7.33 -12.78 4.42
N ARG A 58 8.61 -12.95 4.71
CA ARG A 58 9.69 -12.03 4.29
C ARG A 58 9.77 -11.82 2.78
N LEU A 59 9.56 -12.86 1.99
CA LEU A 59 9.56 -12.75 0.52
C LEU A 59 8.33 -11.98 0.01
N LEU A 60 7.18 -12.16 0.66
CA LEU A 60 5.94 -11.49 0.28
C LEU A 60 5.91 -10.03 0.72
N SER A 61 6.65 -9.65 1.76
CA SER A 61 6.67 -8.29 2.31
C SER A 61 7.55 -7.29 1.55
N LYS A 62 8.26 -7.74 0.51
CA LYS A 62 9.03 -6.85 -0.36
C LYS A 62 8.10 -5.88 -1.10
N PRO A 63 8.46 -4.59 -1.26
CA PRO A 63 7.60 -3.57 -1.86
C PRO A 63 7.00 -3.97 -3.21
N ASP A 64 7.81 -4.50 -4.11
CA ASP A 64 7.37 -4.94 -5.44
C ASP A 64 6.40 -6.13 -5.35
N THR A 65 6.65 -7.06 -4.44
CA THR A 65 5.80 -8.22 -4.21
C THR A 65 4.46 -7.81 -3.61
N VAL A 66 4.45 -6.95 -2.61
CA VAL A 66 3.21 -6.40 -2.01
C VAL A 66 2.39 -5.67 -3.06
N SER A 67 3.02 -4.84 -3.88
CA SER A 67 2.35 -4.12 -4.97
C SER A 67 1.73 -5.07 -5.98
N ALA A 68 2.46 -6.11 -6.41
CA ALA A 68 1.95 -7.12 -7.33
C ALA A 68 0.79 -7.93 -6.75
N LEU A 69 0.89 -8.36 -5.50
CA LEU A 69 -0.18 -9.09 -4.80
C LEU A 69 -1.42 -8.21 -4.59
N GLN A 70 -1.23 -6.94 -4.28
CA GLN A 70 -2.34 -6.00 -4.18
C GLN A 70 -3.11 -5.88 -5.50
N GLU A 71 -2.41 -5.73 -6.62
CA GLU A 71 -3.05 -5.67 -7.94
C GLU A 71 -3.75 -6.98 -8.31
N LEU A 72 -3.14 -8.13 -8.05
CA LEU A 72 -3.77 -9.44 -8.28
C LEU A 72 -5.03 -9.61 -7.41
N THR A 73 -4.99 -9.20 -6.15
CA THR A 73 -6.14 -9.26 -5.25
C THR A 73 -7.27 -8.35 -5.73
N ARG A 74 -6.96 -7.14 -6.19
CA ARG A 74 -7.92 -6.22 -6.81
C ARG A 74 -8.56 -6.81 -8.06
N LEU A 75 -7.78 -7.46 -8.91
CA LEU A 75 -8.29 -8.16 -10.09
C LEU A 75 -9.21 -9.33 -9.72
N ALA A 76 -8.87 -10.10 -8.69
CA ALA A 76 -9.72 -11.18 -8.19
C ALA A 76 -11.09 -10.65 -7.71
N VAL A 77 -11.10 -9.55 -6.98
CA VAL A 77 -12.34 -8.86 -6.59
C VAL A 77 -13.11 -8.38 -7.82
N HIS A 78 -12.44 -7.74 -8.77
CA HIS A 78 -13.08 -7.24 -9.99
C HIS A 78 -13.74 -8.36 -10.82
N VAL A 79 -13.08 -9.48 -10.95
CA VAL A 79 -13.65 -10.64 -11.67
C VAL A 79 -14.93 -11.16 -11.03
N LYS A 80 -15.01 -11.13 -9.69
CA LYS A 80 -16.19 -11.62 -8.96
C LYS A 80 -17.31 -10.60 -8.84
N THR A 81 -16.99 -9.32 -8.73
CA THR A 81 -17.98 -8.25 -8.47
C THR A 81 -18.33 -7.41 -9.70
N GLY A 82 -17.47 -7.36 -10.71
CA GLY A 82 -17.56 -6.44 -11.84
C GLY A 82 -17.13 -5.00 -11.51
N GLU A 83 -16.78 -4.72 -10.27
CA GLU A 83 -16.40 -3.38 -9.79
C GLU A 83 -14.90 -3.27 -9.53
N PHE A 84 -14.35 -2.08 -9.74
CA PHE A 84 -12.93 -1.81 -9.44
C PHE A 84 -12.72 -1.65 -7.94
N SER A 85 -11.82 -2.46 -7.40
CA SER A 85 -11.41 -2.39 -6.01
C SER A 85 -10.29 -1.36 -5.80
N ARG A 86 -10.35 -0.64 -4.67
CA ARG A 86 -9.29 0.25 -4.20
C ARG A 86 -8.70 -0.23 -2.87
N LEU A 87 -8.84 -1.53 -2.60
CA LEU A 87 -8.30 -2.13 -1.39
C LEU A 87 -6.79 -1.87 -1.24
N ILE A 88 -6.35 -1.86 -0.01
CA ILE A 88 -4.95 -1.70 0.36
C ILE A 88 -4.51 -2.98 1.07
N LEU A 89 -3.37 -3.51 0.65
CA LEU A 89 -2.74 -4.68 1.23
C LEU A 89 -1.50 -4.29 2.02
N ASP A 90 -1.38 -4.80 3.24
CA ASP A 90 -0.18 -4.76 4.06
C ASP A 90 0.27 -6.19 4.39
N ILE A 91 1.56 -6.46 4.31
CA ILE A 91 2.13 -7.78 4.61
C ILE A 91 3.28 -7.60 5.61
N ALA A 92 3.11 -8.16 6.80
CA ALA A 92 4.10 -8.14 7.88
C ALA A 92 4.66 -6.74 8.18
N GLY A 93 3.78 -5.73 8.19
CA GLY A 93 4.17 -4.33 8.46
C GLY A 93 4.95 -3.67 7.30
N SER A 94 4.85 -4.20 6.09
CA SER A 94 5.56 -3.69 4.89
C SER A 94 5.28 -2.21 4.60
N ARG A 95 4.09 -1.72 4.93
CA ARG A 95 3.72 -0.31 4.71
C ARG A 95 4.49 0.63 5.62
N ASP A 96 4.63 0.31 6.89
CA ASP A 96 5.40 1.12 7.85
C ASP A 96 6.89 1.07 7.52
N ALA A 97 7.40 -0.09 7.16
CA ALA A 97 8.77 -0.25 6.69
C ALA A 97 9.04 0.60 5.44
N ARG A 98 8.11 0.58 4.47
CA ARG A 98 8.22 1.38 3.25
C ARG A 98 8.11 2.87 3.52
N ALA A 99 7.20 3.30 4.40
CA ALA A 99 7.08 4.69 4.82
C ALA A 99 8.39 5.21 5.44
N THR A 100 9.03 4.40 6.29
CA THR A 100 10.35 4.72 6.88
C THR A 100 11.44 4.85 5.80
N GLU A 101 11.45 3.97 4.82
CA GLU A 101 12.39 4.04 3.70
C GLU A 101 12.18 5.30 2.86
N LEU A 102 10.94 5.64 2.53
CA LEU A 102 10.60 6.86 1.80
C LEU A 102 11.01 8.12 2.56
N ALA A 103 10.80 8.16 3.88
CA ALA A 103 11.27 9.26 4.71
C ALA A 103 12.80 9.43 4.64
N ARG A 104 13.55 8.34 4.68
CA ARG A 104 15.01 8.37 4.51
C ARG A 104 15.44 8.85 3.12
N LEU A 105 14.69 8.50 2.08
CA LEU A 105 14.93 9.00 0.71
C LEU A 105 14.74 10.52 0.65
N VAL A 106 13.67 11.03 1.27
CA VAL A 106 13.41 12.47 1.37
C VAL A 106 14.52 13.18 2.14
N ASP A 107 14.92 12.65 3.30
CA ASP A 107 15.99 13.26 4.10
C ASP A 107 17.31 13.38 3.32
N ARG A 108 17.71 12.33 2.61
CA ARG A 108 18.89 12.38 1.71
C ARG A 108 18.75 13.37 0.58
N ALA A 109 17.56 13.52 0.00
CA ALA A 109 17.29 14.49 -1.04
C ALA A 109 17.38 15.92 -0.51
N VAL A 110 16.84 16.18 0.68
CA VAL A 110 16.92 17.48 1.38
C VAL A 110 18.39 17.82 1.68
N GLU A 111 19.18 16.90 2.21
CA GLU A 111 20.61 17.09 2.45
C GLU A 111 21.37 17.52 1.17
N ARG A 112 21.03 16.91 0.02
CA ARG A 112 21.64 17.31 -1.27
C ARG A 112 21.26 18.73 -1.69
N ILE A 113 20.00 19.13 -1.46
CA ILE A 113 19.55 20.50 -1.74
C ILE A 113 20.21 21.49 -0.79
N ASP A 114 20.37 21.15 0.48
CA ASP A 114 21.07 21.98 1.46
C ASP A 114 22.56 22.12 1.14
N ALA A 115 23.16 21.11 0.55
CA ALA A 115 24.52 21.15 0.03
C ALA A 115 24.70 21.94 -1.29
N GLY A 116 23.61 22.50 -1.85
CA GLY A 116 23.66 23.40 -3.00
C GLY A 116 23.01 22.88 -4.28
N ALA A 117 22.39 21.71 -4.28
CA ALA A 117 21.61 21.24 -5.43
C ALA A 117 20.33 22.08 -5.58
N SER A 118 19.94 22.42 -6.81
CA SER A 118 18.72 23.17 -7.10
C SER A 118 17.45 22.33 -6.92
N SER A 119 17.56 21.01 -7.12
CA SER A 119 16.49 20.05 -6.97
C SER A 119 17.05 18.64 -6.73
N ALA A 120 16.20 17.74 -6.25
CA ALA A 120 16.52 16.33 -6.12
C ALA A 120 15.35 15.48 -6.58
N ALA A 121 15.59 14.58 -7.54
CA ALA A 121 14.62 13.62 -8.02
C ALA A 121 14.72 12.34 -7.22
N LEU A 122 13.57 11.78 -6.82
CA LEU A 122 13.45 10.48 -6.21
C LEU A 122 13.20 9.39 -7.27
N PRO A 123 13.44 8.10 -6.96
CA PRO A 123 13.09 7.02 -7.87
C PRO A 123 11.59 7.01 -8.22
N PRO A 124 11.20 6.43 -9.37
CA PRO A 124 9.80 6.20 -9.71
C PRO A 124 9.08 5.42 -8.61
N MET A 125 7.83 5.79 -8.36
CA MET A 125 7.01 5.17 -7.33
C MET A 125 5.52 5.33 -7.62
N SER A 126 4.70 4.53 -6.94
CA SER A 126 3.24 4.55 -7.09
C SER A 126 2.62 5.90 -6.69
N SER A 127 1.39 6.16 -7.14
CA SER A 127 0.67 7.39 -6.77
C SER A 127 0.44 7.52 -5.27
N TYR A 128 0.22 6.40 -4.58
CA TYR A 128 0.11 6.36 -3.13
C TYR A 128 1.42 6.78 -2.45
N GLU A 129 2.53 6.21 -2.87
CA GLU A 129 3.85 6.54 -2.33
C GLU A 129 4.25 8.00 -2.61
N ARG A 130 3.95 8.51 -3.82
CA ARG A 130 4.19 9.91 -4.14
C ARG A 130 3.41 10.86 -3.24
N LYS A 131 2.15 10.53 -2.92
CA LYS A 131 1.36 11.32 -1.97
C LYS A 131 2.02 11.34 -0.60
N LEU A 132 2.43 10.19 -0.09
CA LEU A 132 3.14 10.09 1.19
C LEU A 132 4.43 10.91 1.18
N VAL A 133 5.20 10.84 0.09
CA VAL A 133 6.42 11.65 -0.08
C VAL A 133 6.11 13.15 -0.08
N HIS A 134 5.06 13.60 -0.77
CA HIS A 134 4.65 15.01 -0.77
C HIS A 134 4.33 15.50 0.64
N ASP A 135 3.63 14.71 1.44
CA ASP A 135 3.30 15.04 2.83
C ASP A 135 4.60 15.16 3.67
N ILE A 136 5.50 14.19 3.55
CA ILE A 136 6.80 14.20 4.26
C ILE A 136 7.65 15.42 3.85
N VAL A 137 7.72 15.73 2.57
CA VAL A 137 8.49 16.89 2.04
C VAL A 137 7.94 18.21 2.60
N ALA A 138 6.60 18.35 2.62
CA ALA A 138 5.95 19.53 3.18
C ALA A 138 6.25 19.70 4.68
N GLU A 139 6.25 18.63 5.45
CA GLU A 139 6.63 18.64 6.88
C GLU A 139 8.08 19.11 7.09
N ARG A 140 8.99 18.89 6.12
CA ARG A 140 10.38 19.37 6.16
C ARG A 140 10.56 20.80 5.66
N GLY A 141 9.46 21.46 5.22
CA GLY A 141 9.50 22.83 4.72
C GLY A 141 10.03 23.00 3.28
N PHE A 142 9.95 21.93 2.50
CA PHE A 142 10.31 21.91 1.08
C PHE A 142 9.08 21.79 0.20
N THR A 143 9.23 22.03 -1.10
CA THR A 143 8.21 21.83 -2.10
C THR A 143 8.52 20.60 -2.96
N SER A 144 7.48 19.97 -3.50
CA SER A 144 7.64 18.82 -4.37
C SER A 144 6.58 18.77 -5.46
N GLU A 145 6.95 18.24 -6.60
CA GLU A 145 6.08 18.01 -7.75
C GLU A 145 6.27 16.60 -8.29
N SER A 146 5.20 16.01 -8.83
CA SER A 146 5.29 14.73 -9.54
C SER A 146 5.56 14.98 -11.02
N GLU A 147 6.66 14.45 -11.53
CA GLU A 147 7.09 14.54 -12.92
C GLU A 147 7.11 13.15 -13.58
N GLY A 148 7.07 13.12 -14.91
CA GLY A 148 7.08 11.88 -15.69
C GLY A 148 5.69 11.28 -15.87
N GLU A 149 5.62 10.18 -16.60
CA GLU A 149 4.38 9.49 -16.96
C GLU A 149 4.48 7.99 -16.68
N GLY A 150 3.34 7.35 -16.44
CA GLY A 150 3.23 5.90 -16.25
C GLY A 150 4.18 5.37 -15.17
N ALA A 151 4.94 4.35 -15.51
CA ALA A 151 5.87 3.67 -14.61
C ALA A 151 7.08 4.53 -14.21
N GLU A 152 7.42 5.55 -15.00
CA GLU A 152 8.54 6.45 -14.76
C GLU A 152 8.16 7.68 -13.91
N ARG A 153 6.91 7.75 -13.46
CA ARG A 153 6.43 8.89 -12.68
C ARG A 153 7.05 8.92 -11.29
N HIS A 154 7.68 10.03 -10.95
CA HIS A 154 8.48 10.23 -9.74
C HIS A 154 8.25 11.61 -9.13
N THR A 155 8.76 11.81 -7.92
CA THR A 155 8.69 13.09 -7.21
C THR A 155 10.03 13.84 -7.33
N VAL A 156 9.95 15.13 -7.62
CA VAL A 156 11.09 16.05 -7.61
C VAL A 156 10.90 17.05 -6.48
N ILE A 157 11.92 17.19 -5.63
CA ILE A 157 11.93 18.06 -4.46
C ILE A 157 12.75 19.31 -4.78
N ARG A 158 12.24 20.46 -4.33
CA ARG A 158 12.89 21.76 -4.48
C ARG A 158 12.80 22.54 -3.18
N ARG A 159 13.68 23.53 -3.03
CA ARG A 159 13.58 24.49 -1.93
C ARG A 159 12.27 25.30 -2.08
N ALA A 160 11.60 25.56 -0.97
CA ALA A 160 10.38 26.37 -0.94
C ALA A 160 10.67 27.83 -1.28
#